data_de7a41adbc8d6ec5dfe90556fd85d72b
#
_entry.id   de7a41adbc8d6ec5dfe90556fd85d72b
#
_cell.length_a   1.000
_cell.length_b   1.000
_cell.length_c   1.000
_cell.angle_alpha   90.00
_cell.angle_beta   90.00
_cell.angle_gamma   90.00
#
_symmetry.space_group_name_H-M   'P 1'
#
loop_
_entity.id
_entity.type
_entity.pdbx_description
1 polymer ?
#
loop_
_entity_poly.entity_id
_entity_poly.type
_entity_poly.pdbx_seq_one_letter_code
_entity_poly.pdbx_strand_id
1 'polypeptide(L)'
;LAFIKGNYTFSNASTFNPYSIHIQIEKGEEHIKANVILNYNHHLNKKKRLAVRGYFGFVKTNNNIYDIQMSAWNGSNDYMFSEKTLVRDNKNINYIAYNQQLLIKEGGLKHNTNDSLNSNNILFTISTEYNLTNRFRLYAEAGINGEDYAYGSGLRIPLLRNMLNIYLPIYTEDGIMKFDESYQDKIRFSIKLNL
;
A
#
# COMPACT_ATOMS: atom_id res chain seq x y z
N LEU A 1 21.07 14.98 -8.95
CA LEU A 1 20.78 15.14 -7.51
C LEU A 1 21.58 14.10 -6.75
N ALA A 2 22.50 14.54 -5.90
CA ALA A 2 23.23 13.66 -5.00
C ALA A 2 22.43 13.48 -3.70
N PHE A 3 22.37 12.25 -3.20
CA PHE A 3 21.74 11.95 -1.92
C PHE A 3 22.44 10.80 -1.22
N ILE A 4 22.32 10.76 0.08
CA ILE A 4 22.76 9.66 0.94
C ILE A 4 21.53 8.95 1.46
N LYS A 5 21.50 7.61 1.33
CA LYS A 5 20.40 6.77 1.76
C LYS A 5 20.89 5.72 2.76
N GLY A 6 20.26 5.69 3.92
CA GLY A 6 20.45 4.67 4.96
C GLY A 6 19.21 3.79 5.08
N ASN A 7 19.42 2.47 5.19
CA ASN A 7 18.35 1.51 5.45
C ASN A 7 18.72 0.65 6.66
N TYR A 8 17.77 0.45 7.54
CA TYR A 8 17.90 -0.44 8.68
C TYR A 8 16.69 -1.37 8.74
N THR A 9 16.93 -2.66 8.90
CA THR A 9 15.87 -3.65 9.05
C THR A 9 16.09 -4.46 10.30
N PHE A 10 15.11 -4.46 11.18
CA PHE A 10 15.05 -5.34 12.34
C PHE A 10 13.93 -6.35 12.15
N SER A 11 14.19 -7.63 12.40
CA SER A 11 13.19 -8.68 12.26
C SER A 11 13.28 -9.70 13.39
N ASN A 12 12.11 -10.16 13.82
CA ASN A 12 11.97 -11.28 14.75
C ASN A 12 11.15 -12.38 14.06
N ALA A 13 11.78 -13.53 13.86
CA ALA A 13 11.19 -14.69 13.20
C ALA A 13 10.45 -15.61 14.19
N SER A 14 9.85 -15.09 15.25
CA SER A 14 9.03 -15.87 16.19
C SER A 14 7.97 -16.68 15.46
N THR A 15 7.77 -17.93 15.88
CA THR A 15 6.80 -18.84 15.23
C THR A 15 5.35 -18.33 15.30
N PHE A 16 4.98 -17.66 16.38
CA PHE A 16 3.60 -17.20 16.60
C PHE A 16 3.39 -15.73 16.23
N ASN A 17 4.39 -14.90 16.48
CA ASN A 17 4.28 -13.45 16.35
C ASN A 17 5.50 -12.87 15.61
N PRO A 18 5.76 -13.29 14.36
CA PRO A 18 6.86 -12.70 13.60
C PRO A 18 6.55 -11.24 13.27
N TYR A 19 7.57 -10.38 13.40
CA TYR A 19 7.46 -8.98 13.02
C TYR A 19 8.75 -8.48 12.37
N SER A 20 8.62 -7.44 11.57
CA SER A 20 9.75 -6.70 11.03
C SER A 20 9.49 -5.21 11.07
N ILE A 21 10.55 -4.45 11.33
CA ILE A 21 10.56 -2.99 11.24
C ILE A 21 11.62 -2.63 10.22
N HIS A 22 11.23 -1.89 9.21
CA HIS A 22 12.12 -1.36 8.20
C HIS A 22 12.12 0.16 8.30
N ILE A 23 13.30 0.74 8.51
CA ILE A 23 13.51 2.19 8.61
C ILE A 23 14.38 2.61 7.45
N GLN A 24 13.99 3.64 6.75
CA GLN A 24 14.74 4.25 5.67
C GLN A 24 14.83 5.74 5.88
N ILE A 25 16.03 6.27 5.73
CA ILE A 25 16.31 7.72 5.77
C ILE A 25 17.10 8.06 4.51
N GLU A 26 16.71 9.12 3.85
CA GLU A 26 17.39 9.66 2.69
C GLU A 26 17.56 11.18 2.87
N LYS A 27 18.77 11.66 2.69
CA LYS A 27 19.10 13.08 2.74
C LYS A 27 19.80 13.50 1.46
N GLY A 28 19.21 14.41 0.73
CA GLY A 28 19.80 15.13 -0.39
C GLY A 28 20.16 16.57 0.00
N GLU A 29 20.63 17.33 -0.96
CA GLU A 29 20.95 18.75 -0.77
C GLU A 29 19.71 19.56 -0.40
N GLU A 30 18.58 19.26 -1.02
CA GLU A 30 17.33 20.04 -0.92
C GLU A 30 16.18 19.29 -0.25
N HIS A 31 16.39 18.02 0.14
CA HIS A 31 15.31 17.22 0.73
C HIS A 31 15.80 16.28 1.82
N ILE A 32 14.91 15.98 2.73
CA ILE A 32 15.02 14.87 3.69
C ILE A 32 13.77 14.04 3.57
N LYS A 33 13.96 12.71 3.43
CA LYS A 33 12.88 11.73 3.46
C LYS A 33 13.18 10.69 4.52
N ALA A 34 12.16 10.29 5.25
CA ALA A 34 12.25 9.19 6.19
C ALA A 34 10.98 8.34 6.13
N ASN A 35 11.11 7.04 6.27
CA ASN A 35 9.94 6.19 6.46
C ASN A 35 10.22 5.04 7.43
N VAL A 36 9.14 4.55 8.01
CA VAL A 36 9.11 3.35 8.85
C VAL A 36 8.01 2.44 8.35
N ILE A 37 8.34 1.19 8.08
CA ILE A 37 7.38 0.13 7.76
C ILE A 37 7.42 -0.91 8.86
N LEU A 38 6.28 -1.14 9.50
CA LEU A 38 6.06 -2.20 10.46
C LEU A 38 5.23 -3.31 9.82
N ASN A 39 5.71 -4.54 9.87
CA ASN A 39 4.92 -5.71 9.54
C ASN A 39 4.84 -6.61 10.79
N TYR A 40 3.63 -6.99 11.15
CA TYR A 40 3.35 -7.86 12.28
C TYR A 40 2.39 -8.96 11.87
N ASN A 41 2.67 -10.20 12.27
CA ASN A 41 1.78 -11.31 12.03
C ASN A 41 1.47 -11.99 13.37
N HIS A 42 0.20 -12.22 13.61
CA HIS A 42 -0.26 -12.98 14.76
C HIS A 42 -0.92 -14.27 14.29
N HIS A 43 -0.33 -15.40 14.64
CA HIS A 43 -0.87 -16.71 14.32
C HIS A 43 -1.79 -17.19 15.46
N LEU A 44 -3.12 -17.07 15.24
CA LEU A 44 -4.13 -17.54 16.19
C LEU A 44 -4.16 -19.08 16.25
N ASN A 45 -3.96 -19.73 15.10
CA ASN A 45 -3.78 -21.18 14.97
C ASN A 45 -3.12 -21.50 13.61
N LYS A 46 -2.93 -22.80 13.29
CA LYS A 46 -2.30 -23.24 12.02
C LYS A 46 -2.94 -22.69 10.74
N LYS A 47 -4.22 -22.27 10.78
CA LYS A 47 -4.97 -21.81 9.60
C LYS A 47 -5.35 -20.32 9.69
N LYS A 48 -5.43 -19.76 10.88
CA LYS A 48 -5.90 -18.39 11.11
C LYS A 48 -4.74 -17.48 11.46
N ARG A 49 -4.55 -16.43 10.68
CA ARG A 49 -3.51 -15.42 10.87
C ARG A 49 -4.12 -14.04 10.72
N LEU A 50 -3.77 -13.14 11.61
CA LEU A 50 -3.95 -11.71 11.48
C LEU A 50 -2.61 -11.11 11.06
N ALA A 51 -2.56 -10.45 9.93
CA ALA A 51 -1.40 -9.68 9.49
C ALA A 51 -1.73 -8.19 9.60
N VAL A 52 -0.79 -7.42 10.13
CA VAL A 52 -0.91 -5.96 10.25
C VAL A 52 0.32 -5.34 9.61
N ARG A 53 0.12 -4.34 8.77
CA ARG A 53 1.16 -3.51 8.20
C ARG A 53 0.87 -2.06 8.52
N GLY A 54 1.85 -1.37 9.12
CA GLY A 54 1.85 0.07 9.31
C GLY A 54 2.93 0.71 8.45
N TYR A 55 2.66 1.87 7.89
CA TYR A 55 3.62 2.72 7.22
C TYR A 55 3.50 4.13 7.78
N PHE A 56 4.63 4.73 8.07
CA PHE A 56 4.75 6.15 8.38
C PHE A 56 5.86 6.73 7.52
N GLY A 57 5.56 7.78 6.79
CA GLY A 57 6.49 8.50 5.95
C GLY A 57 6.50 9.98 6.26
N PHE A 58 7.67 10.58 6.11
CA PHE A 58 7.91 12.01 6.26
C PHE A 58 8.81 12.50 5.13
N VAL A 59 8.44 13.63 4.54
CA VAL A 59 9.22 14.34 3.52
C VAL A 59 9.30 15.82 3.90
N LYS A 60 10.48 16.38 3.81
CA LYS A 60 10.71 17.83 3.88
C LYS A 60 11.58 18.23 2.71
N THR A 61 11.12 19.17 1.92
CA THR A 61 11.88 19.76 0.82
C THR A 61 12.04 21.27 1.02
N ASN A 62 13.18 21.81 0.63
CA ASN A 62 13.45 23.25 0.72
C ASN A 62 13.09 23.99 -0.57
N ASN A 63 12.89 23.27 -1.67
CA ASN A 63 12.55 23.82 -2.98
C ASN A 63 11.36 23.08 -3.59
N ASN A 64 10.38 23.85 -4.07
CA ASN A 64 9.22 23.32 -4.79
C ASN A 64 9.52 22.85 -6.23
N ILE A 65 10.79 22.78 -6.63
CA ILE A 65 11.21 22.47 -8.00
C ILE A 65 10.93 20.99 -8.35
N TYR A 66 10.90 20.11 -7.36
CA TYR A 66 10.61 18.70 -7.55
C TYR A 66 9.46 18.31 -6.64
N ASP A 67 8.42 17.81 -7.25
CA ASP A 67 7.23 17.31 -6.56
C ASP A 67 7.55 15.96 -5.92
N ILE A 68 8.35 15.99 -4.84
CA ILE A 68 8.72 14.81 -4.08
C ILE A 68 7.55 14.46 -3.18
N GLN A 69 6.76 13.48 -3.60
CA GLN A 69 5.57 13.06 -2.88
C GLN A 69 5.66 11.59 -2.43
N MET A 70 5.05 11.31 -1.31
CA MET A 70 4.67 9.96 -0.90
C MET A 70 3.26 9.67 -1.39
N SER A 71 2.96 8.43 -1.71
CA SER A 71 1.64 8.02 -2.16
C SER A 71 1.21 6.73 -1.50
N ALA A 72 0.02 6.71 -0.96
CA ALA A 72 -0.64 5.49 -0.51
C ALA A 72 -1.47 4.82 -1.61
N TRP A 73 -1.48 5.40 -2.78
CA TRP A 73 -2.33 5.02 -3.87
C TRP A 73 -1.89 3.70 -4.55
N ASN A 74 -2.84 2.90 -5.00
CA ASN A 74 -2.63 1.64 -5.72
C ASN A 74 -1.61 0.69 -5.07
N GLY A 75 -1.66 0.55 -3.77
CA GLY A 75 -0.74 -0.32 -3.06
C GLY A 75 0.69 0.20 -2.98
N SER A 76 0.95 1.42 -3.40
CA SER A 76 2.27 2.04 -3.40
C SER A 76 2.46 2.91 -2.16
N ASN A 77 3.60 2.77 -1.48
CA ASN A 77 4.11 3.73 -0.50
C ASN A 77 5.32 4.42 -1.11
N ASP A 78 5.14 4.95 -2.29
CA ASP A 78 6.24 5.28 -3.15
C ASP A 78 6.79 6.68 -2.89
N TYR A 79 8.11 6.76 -2.90
CA TYR A 79 8.84 7.97 -3.15
C TYR A 79 9.09 8.11 -4.64
N MET A 80 9.03 9.30 -5.16
CA MET A 80 9.17 9.63 -6.57
C MET A 80 10.38 9.00 -7.29
N PHE A 81 11.40 8.53 -6.58
CA PHE A 81 12.62 7.94 -7.14
C PHE A 81 12.94 6.54 -6.65
N SER A 82 12.12 5.95 -5.78
CA SER A 82 12.46 4.68 -5.14
C SER A 82 11.82 3.47 -5.77
N GLU A 83 10.81 3.63 -6.62
CA GLU A 83 10.11 2.52 -7.24
C GLU A 83 9.78 2.80 -8.69
N LYS A 84 10.06 1.81 -9.54
CA LYS A 84 9.60 1.84 -10.93
C LYS A 84 8.12 1.47 -10.93
N THR A 85 7.26 2.44 -11.17
CA THR A 85 5.83 2.20 -11.38
C THR A 85 5.57 1.95 -12.84
N LEU A 86 4.84 0.90 -13.17
CA LEU A 86 4.46 0.61 -14.55
C LEU A 86 3.49 1.67 -15.10
N VAL A 87 2.68 2.25 -14.22
CA VAL A 87 1.77 3.36 -14.59
C VAL A 87 1.50 4.22 -13.37
N ARG A 88 1.83 5.50 -13.45
CA ARG A 88 1.32 6.56 -12.60
C ARG A 88 0.36 7.39 -13.44
N ASP A 89 -0.87 7.43 -12.99
CA ASP A 89 -1.93 8.32 -13.44
C ASP A 89 -2.07 8.54 -14.94
N ASN A 90 -3.12 7.97 -15.49
CA ASN A 90 -3.63 8.45 -16.77
C ASN A 90 -5.15 8.22 -16.82
N LYS A 91 -5.90 9.22 -16.40
CA LYS A 91 -7.38 9.23 -16.32
C LYS A 91 -8.09 8.91 -17.66
N ASN A 92 -7.33 8.79 -18.75
CA ASN A 92 -7.86 8.70 -20.11
C ASN A 92 -7.59 7.38 -20.84
N ILE A 93 -7.07 6.35 -20.22
CA ILE A 93 -6.72 5.12 -20.92
C ILE A 93 -7.53 3.92 -20.40
N ASN A 94 -8.37 3.35 -21.28
CA ASN A 94 -9.31 2.26 -20.98
C ASN A 94 -8.70 0.84 -20.89
N TYR A 95 -7.46 0.68 -20.45
CA TYR A 95 -6.84 -0.64 -20.29
C TYR A 95 -6.66 -1.00 -18.82
N ILE A 96 -6.82 -2.28 -18.47
CA ILE A 96 -6.74 -2.81 -17.09
C ILE A 96 -5.48 -2.36 -16.36
N ALA A 97 -4.32 -2.31 -17.04
CA ALA A 97 -3.08 -1.81 -16.45
C ALA A 97 -3.11 -0.30 -16.19
N TYR A 98 -3.87 0.43 -16.97
CA TYR A 98 -3.99 1.88 -16.89
C TYR A 98 -5.13 2.33 -15.98
N ASN A 99 -6.14 1.50 -15.78
CA ASN A 99 -7.23 1.77 -14.81
C ASN A 99 -6.79 1.49 -13.36
N GLN A 100 -5.46 1.37 -13.13
CA GLN A 100 -4.89 1.20 -11.78
C GLN A 100 -5.40 -0.04 -11.05
N GLN A 101 -5.91 -1.00 -11.78
CA GLN A 101 -6.37 -2.26 -11.22
C GLN A 101 -5.20 -3.15 -10.82
N LEU A 102 -4.01 -2.97 -11.44
CA LEU A 102 -2.82 -3.73 -11.10
C LEU A 102 -2.02 -3.03 -10.01
N LEU A 103 -1.97 -3.62 -8.83
CA LEU A 103 -1.16 -3.16 -7.72
C LEU A 103 0.30 -3.52 -7.97
N ILE A 104 1.18 -2.53 -7.85
CA ILE A 104 2.63 -2.71 -8.03
C ILE A 104 3.23 -3.42 -6.84
N LYS A 105 2.75 -3.09 -5.65
CA LYS A 105 3.09 -3.74 -4.38
C LYS A 105 1.83 -3.94 -3.53
N GLU A 106 1.93 -4.83 -2.56
CA GLU A 106 0.85 -5.05 -1.59
C GLU A 106 0.91 -4.09 -0.39
N GLY A 107 1.60 -2.95 -0.55
CA GLY A 107 1.58 -1.85 0.40
C GLY A 107 0.44 -0.86 0.10
N GLY A 108 0.24 0.16 0.94
CA GLY A 108 -0.76 1.20 0.73
C GLY A 108 -2.20 0.69 0.63
N LEU A 109 -3.07 1.50 0.05
CA LEU A 109 -4.49 1.21 -0.07
C LEU A 109 -4.81 0.44 -1.36
N LYS A 110 -5.75 -0.52 -1.30
CA LYS A 110 -6.16 -1.38 -2.42
C LYS A 110 -7.36 -0.84 -3.17
N HIS A 111 -8.11 0.06 -2.59
CA HIS A 111 -9.19 0.75 -3.28
C HIS A 111 -8.68 2.07 -3.88
N ASN A 112 -9.34 2.54 -4.91
CA ASN A 112 -9.02 3.83 -5.50
C ASN A 112 -9.64 4.92 -4.62
N THR A 113 -8.80 5.71 -4.01
CA THR A 113 -9.22 6.95 -3.37
C THR A 113 -9.18 8.06 -4.41
N ASN A 114 -10.08 8.99 -4.32
CA ASN A 114 -9.99 10.20 -5.12
C ASN A 114 -8.62 10.84 -4.88
N ASP A 115 -7.70 10.76 -5.81
CA ASP A 115 -6.35 11.36 -5.98
C ASP A 115 -5.63 12.01 -4.77
N SER A 116 -6.23 11.99 -3.59
CA SER A 116 -5.93 12.89 -2.48
C SER A 116 -4.93 12.35 -1.45
N LEU A 117 -4.64 11.06 -1.45
CA LEU A 117 -3.74 10.48 -0.46
C LEU A 117 -2.26 10.51 -0.89
N ASN A 118 -1.87 11.57 -1.58
CA ASN A 118 -0.49 11.95 -1.82
C ASN A 118 -0.05 12.97 -0.76
N SER A 119 1.21 12.95 -0.37
CA SER A 119 1.75 13.91 0.60
C SER A 119 3.20 14.25 0.32
N ASN A 120 3.49 15.53 0.37
CA ASN A 120 4.85 16.07 0.38
C ASN A 120 5.35 16.37 1.80
N ASN A 121 4.62 15.98 2.83
CA ASN A 121 4.95 16.21 4.24
C ASN A 121 4.87 14.92 5.05
N ILE A 122 3.67 14.45 5.38
CA ILE A 122 3.42 13.28 6.23
C ILE A 122 2.45 12.34 5.54
N LEU A 123 2.73 11.04 5.59
CA LEU A 123 1.80 10.00 5.18
C LEU A 123 1.81 8.86 6.19
N PHE A 124 0.66 8.50 6.68
CA PHE A 124 0.46 7.33 7.51
C PHE A 124 -0.55 6.39 6.85
N THR A 125 -0.23 5.09 6.78
CA THR A 125 -1.18 4.07 6.37
C THR A 125 -1.11 2.86 7.27
N ILE A 126 -2.24 2.21 7.47
CA ILE A 126 -2.36 0.94 8.16
C ILE A 126 -3.20 -0.02 7.32
N SER A 127 -2.79 -1.25 7.24
CA SER A 127 -3.58 -2.32 6.61
C SER A 127 -3.57 -3.57 7.48
N THR A 128 -4.69 -4.25 7.51
CA THR A 128 -4.87 -5.50 8.25
C THR A 128 -5.45 -6.55 7.33
N GLU A 129 -5.01 -7.79 7.49
CA GLU A 129 -5.57 -8.94 6.78
C GLU A 129 -5.86 -10.06 7.77
N TYR A 130 -7.03 -10.65 7.67
CA TYR A 130 -7.43 -11.81 8.45
C TYR A 130 -7.79 -13.00 7.57
N ASN A 131 -7.16 -14.14 7.80
CA ASN A 131 -7.45 -15.36 7.07
C ASN A 131 -8.78 -15.97 7.56
N LEU A 132 -9.83 -15.89 6.75
CA LEU A 132 -11.09 -16.61 7.00
C LEU A 132 -10.92 -18.09 6.71
N THR A 133 -10.37 -18.39 5.53
CA THR A 133 -10.08 -19.73 5.03
C THR A 133 -8.74 -19.72 4.29
N ASN A 134 -8.33 -20.85 3.74
CA ASN A 134 -7.15 -20.92 2.88
C ASN A 134 -7.32 -20.14 1.56
N ARG A 135 -8.56 -19.86 1.15
CA ARG A 135 -8.88 -19.21 -0.14
C ARG A 135 -9.40 -17.77 0.01
N PHE A 136 -9.82 -17.37 1.20
CA PHE A 136 -10.45 -16.07 1.42
C PHE A 136 -9.81 -15.38 2.63
N ARG A 137 -9.49 -14.11 2.45
CA ARG A 137 -9.00 -13.23 3.50
C ARG A 137 -9.84 -11.95 3.53
N LEU A 138 -10.19 -11.49 4.70
CA LEU A 138 -10.69 -10.13 4.88
C LEU A 138 -9.52 -9.19 4.94
N TYR A 139 -9.65 -8.01 4.36
CA TYR A 139 -8.73 -6.91 4.57
C TYR A 139 -9.48 -5.67 5.00
N ALA A 140 -8.81 -4.84 5.79
CA ALA A 140 -9.23 -3.49 6.12
C ALA A 140 -8.01 -2.59 6.12
N GLU A 141 -8.18 -1.36 5.66
CA GLU A 141 -7.11 -0.42 5.47
C GLU A 141 -7.56 1.02 5.71
N ALA A 142 -6.64 1.85 6.14
CA ALA A 142 -6.86 3.28 6.31
C ALA A 142 -5.56 4.04 6.05
N GLY A 143 -5.68 5.30 5.68
CA GLY A 143 -4.57 6.20 5.47
C GLY A 143 -4.95 7.65 5.74
N ILE A 144 -3.95 8.46 6.08
CA ILE A 144 -4.07 9.91 6.32
C ILE A 144 -2.79 10.61 5.87
N ASN A 145 -2.91 11.75 5.23
CA ASN A 145 -1.78 12.58 4.80
C ASN A 145 -1.66 13.90 5.57
N GLY A 146 -2.45 14.08 6.62
CA GLY A 146 -2.54 15.31 7.43
C GLY A 146 -3.71 16.22 7.05
N GLU A 147 -4.21 16.15 5.84
CA GLU A 147 -5.35 16.92 5.33
C GLU A 147 -6.53 16.01 4.99
N ASP A 148 -6.25 14.94 4.26
CA ASP A 148 -7.22 13.97 3.79
C ASP A 148 -7.03 12.62 4.45
N TYR A 149 -8.09 11.84 4.47
CA TYR A 149 -8.09 10.47 4.93
C TYR A 149 -8.84 9.57 3.94
N ALA A 150 -8.46 8.31 3.93
CA ALA A 150 -9.17 7.29 3.18
C ALA A 150 -9.19 5.98 3.96
N TYR A 151 -10.23 5.22 3.82
CA TYR A 151 -10.33 3.89 4.42
C TYR A 151 -11.17 2.96 3.56
N GLY A 152 -10.90 1.68 3.70
CA GLY A 152 -11.66 0.68 2.97
C GLY A 152 -11.50 -0.70 3.54
N SER A 153 -12.38 -1.59 3.12
CA SER A 153 -12.33 -3.00 3.48
C SER A 153 -12.92 -3.86 2.37
N GLY A 154 -12.54 -5.12 2.36
CA GLY A 154 -13.01 -6.02 1.34
C GLY A 154 -12.51 -7.45 1.52
N LEU A 155 -12.62 -8.20 0.43
CA LEU A 155 -12.20 -9.58 0.34
C LEU A 155 -10.97 -9.71 -0.56
N ARG A 156 -9.95 -10.43 -0.08
CA ARG A 156 -8.80 -10.85 -0.87
C ARG A 156 -8.91 -12.32 -1.20
N ILE A 157 -8.74 -12.66 -2.46
CA ILE A 157 -8.73 -14.03 -2.99
C ILE A 157 -7.32 -14.33 -3.50
N PRO A 158 -6.49 -15.07 -2.75
CA PRO A 158 -5.20 -15.52 -3.22
C PRO A 158 -5.35 -16.67 -4.21
N LEU A 159 -4.73 -16.54 -5.37
CA LEU A 159 -4.64 -17.54 -6.42
C LEU A 159 -3.19 -17.96 -6.64
N LEU A 160 -2.97 -19.08 -7.33
CA LEU A 160 -1.64 -19.56 -7.74
C LEU A 160 -0.62 -19.49 -6.58
N ARG A 161 -0.95 -20.01 -5.40
CA ARG A 161 -0.09 -20.00 -4.20
C ARG A 161 0.33 -18.59 -3.78
N ASN A 162 -0.57 -17.61 -3.83
CA ASN A 162 -0.36 -16.18 -3.58
C ASN A 162 0.50 -15.45 -4.62
N MET A 163 0.80 -16.02 -5.77
CA MET A 163 1.44 -15.28 -6.87
C MET A 163 0.49 -14.24 -7.48
N LEU A 164 -0.79 -14.59 -7.57
CA LEU A 164 -1.84 -13.67 -8.01
C LEU A 164 -2.83 -13.47 -6.87
N ASN A 165 -3.19 -12.23 -6.60
CA ASN A 165 -4.24 -11.90 -5.65
C ASN A 165 -5.28 -11.01 -6.30
N ILE A 166 -6.54 -11.24 -5.98
CA ILE A 166 -7.68 -10.41 -6.38
C ILE A 166 -8.22 -9.75 -5.13
N TYR A 167 -8.43 -8.44 -5.20
CA TYR A 167 -9.03 -7.64 -4.13
C TYR A 167 -10.38 -7.15 -4.60
N LEU A 168 -11.40 -7.49 -3.83
CA LEU A 168 -12.79 -7.10 -4.03
C LEU A 168 -13.17 -6.10 -2.93
N PRO A 169 -13.19 -4.79 -3.19
CA PRO A 169 -13.59 -3.80 -2.22
C PRO A 169 -15.09 -3.94 -1.91
N ILE A 170 -15.47 -3.87 -0.63
CA ILE A 170 -16.85 -3.99 -0.17
C ILE A 170 -17.32 -2.68 0.45
N TYR A 171 -16.44 -2.02 1.19
CA TYR A 171 -16.75 -0.78 1.90
C TYR A 171 -15.59 0.21 1.77
N THR A 172 -15.89 1.46 1.51
CA THR A 172 -14.93 2.57 1.42
C THR A 172 -15.51 3.81 2.08
N GLU A 173 -14.81 4.94 2.02
CA GLU A 173 -15.31 6.25 2.48
C GLU A 173 -16.63 6.65 1.82
N ASP A 174 -16.90 6.18 0.60
CA ASP A 174 -18.16 6.41 -0.12
C ASP A 174 -19.31 5.50 0.36
N GLY A 175 -19.03 4.60 1.30
CA GLY A 175 -19.99 3.64 1.85
C GLY A 175 -19.86 2.24 1.25
N ILE A 176 -20.97 1.49 1.27
CA ILE A 176 -21.02 0.13 0.74
C ILE A 176 -20.98 0.18 -0.78
N MET A 177 -20.04 -0.55 -1.38
CA MET A 177 -19.90 -0.65 -2.82
C MET A 177 -21.12 -1.30 -3.45
N LYS A 178 -21.68 -0.66 -4.47
CA LYS A 178 -22.74 -1.27 -5.28
C LYS A 178 -22.11 -2.25 -6.27
N PHE A 179 -22.67 -3.43 -6.38
CA PHE A 179 -22.28 -4.46 -7.34
C PHE A 179 -23.00 -4.22 -8.68
N ASP A 180 -22.75 -3.06 -9.28
CA ASP A 180 -23.23 -2.66 -10.61
C ASP A 180 -22.16 -2.86 -11.69
N GLU A 181 -22.43 -2.44 -12.92
CA GLU A 181 -21.49 -2.55 -14.04
C GLU A 181 -20.15 -1.84 -13.77
N SER A 182 -20.15 -0.78 -12.96
CA SER A 182 -18.94 -0.04 -12.60
C SER A 182 -18.07 -0.74 -11.55
N TYR A 183 -18.58 -1.78 -10.88
CA TYR A 183 -17.84 -2.52 -9.86
C TYR A 183 -16.60 -3.22 -10.42
N GLN A 184 -16.63 -3.65 -11.67
CA GLN A 184 -15.50 -4.30 -12.34
C GLN A 184 -14.24 -3.41 -12.34
N ASP A 185 -14.40 -2.10 -12.49
CA ASP A 185 -13.30 -1.15 -12.51
C ASP A 185 -12.68 -0.92 -11.13
N LYS A 186 -13.38 -1.33 -10.07
CA LYS A 186 -12.93 -1.21 -8.67
C LYS A 186 -12.15 -2.43 -8.19
N ILE A 187 -12.20 -3.53 -8.92
CA ILE A 187 -11.42 -4.74 -8.61
C ILE A 187 -9.94 -4.44 -8.80
N ARG A 188 -9.11 -4.92 -7.88
CA ARG A 188 -7.64 -4.77 -7.93
C ARG A 188 -6.96 -6.12 -8.01
N PHE A 189 -5.82 -6.14 -8.66
CA PHE A 189 -4.99 -7.33 -8.82
C PHE A 189 -3.59 -7.06 -8.33
N SER A 190 -2.94 -8.03 -7.69
CA SER A 190 -1.50 -7.97 -7.42
C SER A 190 -0.82 -9.23 -7.91
N ILE A 191 0.36 -9.06 -8.50
CA ILE A 191 1.18 -10.15 -9.02
C ILE A 191 2.52 -10.11 -8.27
N LYS A 192 2.87 -11.21 -7.60
CA LYS A 192 4.18 -11.43 -6.98
C LYS A 192 4.99 -12.36 -7.86
N LEU A 193 6.00 -11.82 -8.50
CA LEU A 193 7.01 -12.62 -9.19
C LEU A 193 8.18 -12.83 -8.19
N ASN A 194 8.34 -14.04 -7.68
CA ASN A 194 9.56 -14.43 -6.98
C ASN A 194 10.60 -14.77 -8.07
N LEU A 195 11.36 -13.77 -8.48
CA LEU A 195 12.54 -13.92 -9.34
C LEU A 195 13.76 -14.27 -8.48
#